data_d2774a25468c64bce85fcb54a52d55f3
#
_entry.id   d2774a25468c64bce85fcb54a52d55f3
#
_cell.length_a   1.000
_cell.length_b   1.000
_cell.length_c   1.000
_cell.angle_alpha   90.00
_cell.angle_beta   90.00
_cell.angle_gamma   90.00
#
_symmetry.space_group_name_H-M   'P 1'
#
loop_
_entity.id
_entity.type
_entity.pdbx_description
1 polymer ?
#
loop_
_entity_poly.entity_id
_entity_poly.type
_entity_poly.pdbx_seq_one_letter_code
_entity_poly.pdbx_strand_id
1 'polypeptide(L)'
;MTPATPSGQASTVPAGRAAIRVRKLTKAFGHQAALRGVDLEVAEGEFLTLFGPNGAGKTTLIRIIASLARPSSGTVHICGQDLSKEATAVRRQIGLISHNPLLYGDLTADENLHFFARLYDLPDAAARIDAILEQVGLTSRRRDPVRTYSRGMVQRLTIARAVLHDPAIMLLDEPYTGLDLQAADMLRGVLQELAASNRTVILTTHNLEQGLEMCNRAAILNRGRIGWQGQRSEVDLDSMKEVYRDVTGRP
;
A
#
# COMPACT_ATOMS: atom_id res chain seq x y z
N MET A 1 -8.55 -43.61 -6.00
CA MET A 1 -7.37 -42.73 -5.74
C MET A 1 -7.90 -41.36 -5.37
N THR A 2 -7.85 -41.04 -4.07
CA THR A 2 -8.35 -39.77 -3.51
C THR A 2 -7.25 -38.71 -3.72
N PRO A 3 -7.54 -37.53 -4.28
CA PRO A 3 -6.53 -36.49 -4.41
C PRO A 3 -6.20 -35.90 -3.04
N ALA A 4 -4.95 -35.82 -2.71
CA ALA A 4 -4.43 -35.22 -1.49
C ALA A 4 -4.72 -33.72 -1.48
N THR A 5 -5.39 -33.25 -0.44
CA THR A 5 -5.57 -31.83 -0.11
C THR A 5 -4.19 -31.22 0.17
N PRO A 6 -3.78 -30.11 -0.48
CA PRO A 6 -2.54 -29.45 -0.10
C PRO A 6 -2.74 -28.77 1.25
N SER A 7 -2.15 -29.35 2.28
CA SER A 7 -2.01 -28.73 3.60
C SER A 7 -1.21 -27.43 3.45
N GLY A 8 -1.87 -26.28 3.68
CA GLY A 8 -1.21 -24.97 3.69
C GLY A 8 -0.08 -24.95 4.72
N GLN A 9 1.14 -25.14 4.26
CA GLN A 9 2.33 -24.89 5.06
C GLN A 9 2.41 -23.36 5.29
N ALA A 10 2.44 -22.99 6.56
CA ALA A 10 2.80 -21.66 6.98
C ALA A 10 4.22 -21.38 6.47
N SER A 11 4.33 -20.64 5.37
CA SER A 11 5.60 -20.21 4.81
C SER A 11 6.28 -19.33 5.85
N THR A 12 7.41 -19.78 6.37
CA THR A 12 8.24 -19.01 7.30
C THR A 12 8.77 -17.79 6.58
N VAL A 13 8.43 -16.61 7.11
CA VAL A 13 9.01 -15.32 6.70
C VAL A 13 10.53 -15.45 6.75
N PRO A 14 11.30 -14.98 5.73
CA PRO A 14 12.75 -14.94 5.81
C PRO A 14 13.20 -14.26 7.10
N ALA A 15 14.33 -14.68 7.67
CA ALA A 15 14.87 -14.22 8.95
C ALA A 15 15.39 -12.76 8.90
N GLY A 16 14.53 -11.80 8.49
CA GLY A 16 14.74 -10.38 8.50
C GLY A 16 13.90 -9.72 9.60
N ARG A 17 14.27 -8.50 9.98
CA ARG A 17 13.47 -7.69 10.91
C ARG A 17 12.12 -7.37 10.23
N ALA A 18 11.01 -7.62 10.93
CA ALA A 18 9.69 -7.31 10.40
C ALA A 18 9.45 -5.80 10.39
N ALA A 19 9.23 -5.22 9.21
CA ALA A 19 8.79 -3.83 9.07
C ALA A 19 7.32 -3.67 9.47
N ILE A 20 6.49 -4.67 9.14
CA ILE A 20 5.06 -4.68 9.47
C ILE A 20 4.72 -6.01 10.11
N ARG A 21 4.08 -5.99 11.28
CA ARG A 21 3.56 -7.19 11.94
C ARG A 21 2.12 -6.97 12.36
N VAL A 22 1.23 -7.77 11.80
CA VAL A 22 -0.21 -7.79 12.09
C VAL A 22 -0.53 -9.13 12.76
N ARG A 23 -1.22 -9.11 13.91
CA ARG A 23 -1.59 -10.32 14.64
C ARG A 23 -3.06 -10.32 15.01
N LYS A 24 -3.77 -11.37 14.58
CA LYS A 24 -5.19 -11.66 14.85
C LYS A 24 -6.09 -10.44 14.63
N LEU A 25 -5.78 -9.66 13.58
CA LEU A 25 -6.44 -8.38 13.31
C LEU A 25 -7.88 -8.60 12.90
N THR A 26 -8.82 -7.97 13.61
CA THR A 26 -10.23 -7.94 13.23
C THR A 26 -10.72 -6.52 13.01
N LYS A 27 -11.72 -6.38 12.15
CA LYS A 27 -12.46 -5.14 11.96
C LYS A 27 -13.89 -5.42 11.58
N ALA A 28 -14.82 -4.87 12.33
CA ALA A 28 -16.24 -4.88 12.01
C ALA A 28 -16.77 -3.45 11.84
N PHE A 29 -17.75 -3.29 10.96
CA PHE A 29 -18.56 -2.10 10.77
C PHE A 29 -20.02 -2.51 11.00
N GLY A 30 -20.56 -2.16 12.18
CA GLY A 30 -21.84 -2.73 12.63
C GLY A 30 -21.77 -4.25 12.66
N HIS A 31 -22.68 -4.91 11.95
CA HIS A 31 -22.75 -6.38 11.87
C HIS A 31 -21.84 -6.99 10.79
N GLN A 32 -21.22 -6.17 9.95
CA GLN A 32 -20.38 -6.66 8.85
C GLN A 32 -18.90 -6.75 9.27
N ALA A 33 -18.38 -7.96 9.37
CA ALA A 33 -16.96 -8.21 9.64
C ALA A 33 -16.15 -8.06 8.33
N ALA A 34 -15.33 -7.00 8.26
CA ALA A 34 -14.44 -6.73 7.12
C ALA A 34 -13.10 -7.49 7.25
N LEU A 35 -12.58 -7.65 8.47
CA LEU A 35 -11.40 -8.48 8.77
C LEU A 35 -11.74 -9.47 9.88
N ARG A 36 -11.20 -10.70 9.75
CA ARG A 36 -11.62 -11.86 10.57
C ARG A 36 -10.41 -12.62 11.15
N GLY A 37 -9.51 -11.90 11.83
CA GLY A 37 -8.31 -12.48 12.42
C GLY A 37 -7.18 -12.62 11.40
N VAL A 38 -6.79 -11.49 10.77
CA VAL A 38 -5.68 -11.44 9.83
C VAL A 38 -4.36 -11.51 10.60
N ASP A 39 -3.50 -12.46 10.20
CA ASP A 39 -2.10 -12.53 10.55
C ASP A 39 -1.28 -12.24 9.30
N LEU A 40 -0.41 -11.23 9.36
CA LEU A 40 0.46 -10.83 8.25
C LEU A 40 1.77 -10.27 8.81
N GLU A 41 2.88 -10.72 8.26
CA GLU A 41 4.20 -10.18 8.57
C GLU A 41 4.88 -9.81 7.25
N VAL A 42 5.49 -8.62 7.20
CA VAL A 42 6.22 -8.11 6.02
C VAL A 42 7.61 -7.73 6.49
N ALA A 43 8.64 -8.29 5.87
CA ALA A 43 10.03 -8.02 6.19
C ALA A 43 10.46 -6.62 5.72
N GLU A 44 11.53 -6.09 6.31
CA GLU A 44 12.16 -4.87 5.81
C GLU A 44 12.66 -5.09 4.38
N GLY A 45 12.39 -4.13 3.48
CA GLY A 45 12.76 -4.22 2.06
C GLY A 45 11.89 -5.16 1.22
N GLU A 46 10.86 -5.78 1.79
CA GLU A 46 9.97 -6.67 1.06
C GLU A 46 8.92 -5.90 0.27
N PHE A 47 8.69 -6.30 -0.99
CA PHE A 47 7.56 -5.86 -1.80
C PHE A 47 6.48 -6.94 -1.79
N LEU A 48 5.44 -6.75 -0.99
CA LEU A 48 4.29 -7.64 -0.90
C LEU A 48 3.14 -7.14 -1.76
N THR A 49 2.61 -7.98 -2.66
CA THR A 49 1.32 -7.71 -3.30
C THR A 49 0.21 -8.49 -2.62
N LEU A 50 -0.81 -7.77 -2.18
CA LEU A 50 -2.02 -8.32 -1.57
C LEU A 50 -3.17 -8.33 -2.58
N PHE A 51 -3.45 -9.49 -3.13
CA PHE A 51 -4.56 -9.72 -4.04
C PHE A 51 -5.86 -9.99 -3.30
N GLY A 52 -6.97 -9.87 -4.02
CA GLY A 52 -8.28 -10.27 -3.53
C GLY A 52 -9.42 -9.55 -4.24
N PRO A 53 -10.62 -10.12 -4.23
CA PRO A 53 -11.79 -9.51 -4.86
C PRO A 53 -12.22 -8.22 -4.15
N ASN A 54 -13.11 -7.47 -4.80
CA ASN A 54 -13.75 -6.31 -4.16
C ASN A 54 -14.52 -6.77 -2.93
N GLY A 55 -14.40 -6.02 -1.83
CA GLY A 55 -15.00 -6.38 -0.54
C GLY A 55 -14.22 -7.43 0.27
N ALA A 56 -13.06 -7.90 -0.19
CA ALA A 56 -12.24 -8.85 0.56
C ALA A 56 -11.66 -8.30 1.88
N GLY A 57 -11.57 -6.96 2.01
CA GLY A 57 -11.01 -6.28 3.18
C GLY A 57 -9.67 -5.60 2.95
N LYS A 58 -9.13 -5.57 1.71
CA LYS A 58 -7.83 -4.99 1.35
C LYS A 58 -7.69 -3.54 1.82
N THR A 59 -8.58 -2.66 1.36
CA THR A 59 -8.61 -1.24 1.77
C THR A 59 -8.74 -1.07 3.29
N THR A 60 -9.54 -1.93 3.95
CA THR A 60 -9.67 -1.89 5.41
C THR A 60 -8.37 -2.21 6.11
N LEU A 61 -7.65 -3.24 5.64
CA LEU A 61 -6.35 -3.61 6.17
C LEU A 61 -5.33 -2.49 5.98
N ILE A 62 -5.21 -1.93 4.76
CA ILE A 62 -4.34 -0.79 4.46
C ILE A 62 -4.67 0.41 5.36
N ARG A 63 -5.94 0.78 5.52
CA ARG A 63 -6.35 1.91 6.35
C ARG A 63 -6.00 1.72 7.83
N ILE A 64 -6.05 0.49 8.34
CA ILE A 64 -5.63 0.21 9.72
C ILE A 64 -4.10 0.33 9.84
N ILE A 65 -3.33 -0.27 8.93
CA ILE A 65 -1.86 -0.19 8.94
C ILE A 65 -1.42 1.28 8.80
N ALA A 66 -2.08 2.07 7.93
CA ALA A 66 -1.85 3.51 7.79
C ALA A 66 -2.34 4.38 8.97
N SER A 67 -2.83 3.79 10.04
CA SER A 67 -3.43 4.49 11.19
C SER A 67 -4.65 5.35 10.89
N LEU A 68 -5.32 5.15 9.75
CA LEU A 68 -6.54 5.85 9.34
C LEU A 68 -7.83 5.21 9.87
N ALA A 69 -7.75 4.00 10.41
CA ALA A 69 -8.86 3.30 11.04
C ALA A 69 -8.37 2.50 12.25
N ARG A 70 -9.19 2.44 13.30
CA ARG A 70 -8.89 1.60 14.47
C ARG A 70 -9.36 0.18 14.21
N PRO A 71 -8.56 -0.86 14.59
CA PRO A 71 -9.03 -2.24 14.59
C PRO A 71 -10.14 -2.46 15.63
N SER A 72 -10.92 -3.51 15.46
CA SER A 72 -11.85 -3.97 16.53
C SER A 72 -11.11 -4.81 17.57
N SER A 73 -10.13 -5.63 17.14
CA SER A 73 -9.20 -6.35 18.02
C SER A 73 -7.94 -6.74 17.24
N GLY A 74 -6.96 -7.30 17.93
CA GLY A 74 -5.64 -7.63 17.38
C GLY A 74 -4.65 -6.48 17.51
N THR A 75 -3.42 -6.70 17.03
CA THR A 75 -2.32 -5.73 17.16
C THR A 75 -1.65 -5.50 15.83
N VAL A 76 -1.11 -4.28 15.65
CA VAL A 76 -0.28 -3.89 14.51
C VAL A 76 0.99 -3.21 15.04
N HIS A 77 2.14 -3.69 14.58
CA HIS A 77 3.44 -3.06 14.87
C HIS A 77 4.08 -2.66 13.54
N ILE A 78 4.64 -1.49 13.51
CA ILE A 78 5.34 -0.89 12.37
C ILE A 78 6.75 -0.52 12.81
N CYS A 79 7.77 -1.08 12.17
CA CYS A 79 9.17 -0.90 12.57
C CYS A 79 9.40 -1.11 14.09
N GLY A 80 8.69 -2.09 14.67
CA GLY A 80 8.73 -2.40 16.09
C GLY A 80 7.84 -1.55 16.99
N GLN A 81 7.23 -0.47 16.48
CA GLN A 81 6.35 0.45 17.22
C GLN A 81 4.91 -0.06 17.25
N ASP A 82 4.27 -0.03 18.41
CA ASP A 82 2.85 -0.38 18.55
C ASP A 82 1.96 0.75 18.02
N LEU A 83 1.21 0.46 16.95
CA LEU A 83 0.31 1.42 16.31
C LEU A 83 -0.70 2.06 17.28
N SER A 84 -1.15 1.32 18.30
CA SER A 84 -2.14 1.81 19.26
C SER A 84 -1.58 2.85 20.22
N LYS A 85 -0.27 2.83 20.47
CA LYS A 85 0.43 3.69 21.43
C LYS A 85 1.22 4.80 20.75
N GLU A 86 1.81 4.51 19.59
CA GLU A 86 2.81 5.34 18.94
C GLU A 86 2.37 5.81 17.54
N ALA A 87 1.06 6.05 17.35
CA ALA A 87 0.49 6.34 16.05
C ALA A 87 1.15 7.52 15.30
N THR A 88 1.67 8.53 16.01
CA THR A 88 2.37 9.67 15.39
C THR A 88 3.74 9.26 14.84
N ALA A 89 4.51 8.49 15.59
CA ALA A 89 5.81 7.98 15.13
C ALA A 89 5.62 7.00 13.97
N VAL A 90 4.60 6.12 14.04
CA VAL A 90 4.23 5.20 12.95
C VAL A 90 3.88 5.95 11.66
N ARG A 91 3.07 7.02 11.73
CA ARG A 91 2.72 7.80 10.53
C ARG A 91 3.92 8.41 9.81
N ARG A 92 4.98 8.76 10.53
CA ARG A 92 6.24 9.26 9.95
C ARG A 92 6.99 8.20 9.13
N GLN A 93 6.72 6.91 9.37
CA GLN A 93 7.33 5.80 8.65
C GLN A 93 6.58 5.41 7.38
N ILE A 94 5.36 5.95 7.18
CA ILE A 94 4.42 5.46 6.17
C ILE A 94 4.10 6.53 5.13
N GLY A 95 4.36 6.21 3.85
CA GLY A 95 3.76 6.87 2.70
C GLY A 95 2.50 6.10 2.26
N LEU A 96 1.42 6.80 1.96
CA LEU A 96 0.17 6.19 1.54
C LEU A 96 -0.30 6.77 0.20
N ILE A 97 -0.53 5.90 -0.77
CA ILE A 97 -1.29 6.19 -2.00
C ILE A 97 -2.58 5.40 -1.92
N SER A 98 -3.71 6.06 -2.00
CA SER A 98 -5.03 5.44 -1.92
C SER A 98 -6.01 6.11 -2.87
N HIS A 99 -7.19 5.51 -3.01
CA HIS A 99 -8.27 6.07 -3.81
C HIS A 99 -8.66 7.51 -3.38
N ASN A 100 -8.51 7.84 -2.10
CA ASN A 100 -8.63 9.22 -1.62
C ASN A 100 -7.25 9.89 -1.68
N PRO A 101 -7.06 10.98 -2.45
CA PRO A 101 -5.77 11.63 -2.63
C PRO A 101 -5.25 12.31 -1.35
N LEU A 102 -6.11 12.58 -0.37
CA LEU A 102 -5.78 13.32 0.86
C LEU A 102 -5.13 14.68 0.56
N LEU A 103 -5.63 15.37 -0.46
CA LEU A 103 -5.21 16.71 -0.88
C LEU A 103 -6.32 17.73 -0.61
N TYR A 104 -5.93 18.95 -0.34
CA TYR A 104 -6.84 20.07 -0.19
C TYR A 104 -7.06 20.74 -1.54
N GLY A 105 -8.28 20.67 -2.07
CA GLY A 105 -8.61 21.14 -3.41
C GLY A 105 -8.45 22.66 -3.60
N ASP A 106 -8.69 23.44 -2.57
CA ASP A 106 -8.59 24.90 -2.61
C ASP A 106 -7.17 25.42 -2.43
N LEU A 107 -6.25 24.59 -1.97
CA LEU A 107 -4.83 24.88 -1.93
C LEU A 107 -4.16 24.55 -3.25
N THR A 108 -3.08 25.25 -3.56
CA THR A 108 -2.17 24.95 -4.65
C THR A 108 -1.38 23.66 -4.37
N ALA A 109 -0.70 23.12 -5.38
CA ALA A 109 0.21 21.96 -5.15
C ALA A 109 1.32 22.34 -4.16
N ASP A 110 1.89 23.51 -4.33
CA ASP A 110 2.94 24.03 -3.46
C ASP A 110 2.46 24.13 -2.00
N GLU A 111 1.31 24.75 -1.75
CA GLU A 111 0.72 24.88 -0.42
C GLU A 111 0.36 23.51 0.20
N ASN A 112 -0.17 22.57 -0.60
CA ASN A 112 -0.42 21.22 -0.13
C ASN A 112 0.88 20.56 0.36
N LEU A 113 1.95 20.59 -0.45
CA LEU A 113 3.21 19.95 -0.07
C LEU A 113 3.87 20.65 1.14
N HIS A 114 3.83 21.98 1.22
CA HIS A 114 4.29 22.70 2.40
C HIS A 114 3.48 22.35 3.66
N PHE A 115 2.16 22.18 3.55
CA PHE A 115 1.33 21.72 4.67
C PHE A 115 1.80 20.37 5.19
N PHE A 116 1.99 19.37 4.30
CA PHE A 116 2.48 18.06 4.70
C PHE A 116 3.93 18.09 5.20
N ALA A 117 4.80 18.87 4.59
CA ALA A 117 6.17 19.06 5.06
C ALA A 117 6.24 19.53 6.52
N ARG A 118 5.36 20.47 6.89
CA ARG A 118 5.24 20.92 8.29
C ARG A 118 4.71 19.82 9.22
N LEU A 119 3.73 19.02 8.78
CA LEU A 119 3.21 17.90 9.58
C LEU A 119 4.28 16.85 9.88
N TYR A 120 5.25 16.68 8.98
CA TYR A 120 6.35 15.74 9.12
C TYR A 120 7.61 16.37 9.72
N ASP A 121 7.60 17.68 10.05
CA ASP A 121 8.75 18.47 10.53
C ASP A 121 9.97 18.32 9.61
N LEU A 122 9.75 18.42 8.29
CA LEU A 122 10.84 18.25 7.32
C LEU A 122 11.78 19.44 7.33
N PRO A 123 13.09 19.22 7.54
CA PRO A 123 14.09 20.26 7.29
C PRO A 123 14.17 20.53 5.78
N ASP A 124 14.56 21.73 5.38
CA ASP A 124 14.76 22.14 3.98
C ASP A 124 13.60 21.80 3.03
N ALA A 125 12.36 21.95 3.55
CA ALA A 125 11.15 21.56 2.84
C ALA A 125 11.05 22.16 1.43
N ALA A 126 11.53 23.40 1.22
CA ALA A 126 11.43 24.09 -0.07
C ALA A 126 12.22 23.36 -1.16
N ALA A 127 13.48 23.02 -0.92
CA ALA A 127 14.31 22.29 -1.89
C ALA A 127 13.74 20.88 -2.19
N ARG A 128 13.24 20.21 -1.14
CA ARG A 128 12.60 18.89 -1.32
C ARG A 128 11.30 18.97 -2.14
N ILE A 129 10.48 20.01 -1.92
CA ILE A 129 9.24 20.24 -2.68
C ILE A 129 9.56 20.56 -4.14
N ASP A 130 10.56 21.40 -4.41
CA ASP A 130 10.98 21.72 -5.77
C ASP A 130 11.39 20.45 -6.53
N ALA A 131 12.26 19.64 -5.94
CA ALA A 131 12.72 18.39 -6.55
C ALA A 131 11.55 17.40 -6.83
N ILE A 132 10.62 17.25 -5.89
CA ILE A 132 9.49 16.35 -6.06
C ILE A 132 8.51 16.87 -7.12
N LEU A 133 8.22 18.18 -7.15
CA LEU A 133 7.35 18.75 -8.18
C LEU A 133 7.93 18.61 -9.59
N GLU A 134 9.26 18.70 -9.72
CA GLU A 134 9.96 18.40 -10.96
C GLU A 134 9.83 16.92 -11.33
N GLN A 135 10.12 16.02 -10.41
CA GLN A 135 10.02 14.57 -10.62
C GLN A 135 8.62 14.13 -11.09
N VAL A 136 7.56 14.71 -10.53
CA VAL A 136 6.18 14.40 -10.94
C VAL A 136 5.66 15.28 -12.08
N GLY A 137 6.50 16.15 -12.67
CA GLY A 137 6.15 17.01 -13.82
C GLY A 137 5.03 18.02 -13.52
N LEU A 138 5.00 18.58 -12.30
CA LEU A 138 4.00 19.56 -11.87
C LEU A 138 4.57 20.95 -11.60
N THR A 139 5.85 21.21 -11.91
CA THR A 139 6.53 22.50 -11.65
C THR A 139 5.78 23.69 -12.27
N SER A 140 5.33 23.56 -13.53
CA SER A 140 4.63 24.63 -14.24
C SER A 140 3.23 24.93 -13.71
N ARG A 141 2.66 23.99 -12.96
CA ARG A 141 1.29 24.09 -12.42
C ARG A 141 1.28 24.24 -10.90
N ARG A 142 2.44 24.37 -10.26
CA ARG A 142 2.61 24.37 -8.80
C ARG A 142 1.76 25.37 -8.05
N ARG A 143 1.43 26.53 -8.69
CA ARG A 143 0.64 27.64 -8.12
C ARG A 143 -0.84 27.57 -8.44
N ASP A 144 -1.28 26.57 -9.20
CA ASP A 144 -2.70 26.41 -9.51
C ASP A 144 -3.41 25.64 -8.39
N PRO A 145 -4.63 26.03 -8.02
CA PRO A 145 -5.44 25.28 -7.05
C PRO A 145 -5.69 23.83 -7.52
N VAL A 146 -5.54 22.86 -6.61
CA VAL A 146 -5.63 21.43 -6.95
C VAL A 146 -7.00 21.06 -7.51
N ARG A 147 -8.09 21.76 -7.16
CA ARG A 147 -9.42 21.56 -7.75
C ARG A 147 -9.48 21.80 -9.26
N THR A 148 -8.49 22.48 -9.84
CA THR A 148 -8.38 22.71 -11.30
C THR A 148 -7.56 21.66 -12.01
N TYR A 149 -7.01 20.69 -11.28
CA TYR A 149 -6.17 19.64 -11.82
C TYR A 149 -6.97 18.56 -12.54
N SER A 150 -6.41 18.02 -13.62
CA SER A 150 -6.91 16.77 -14.18
C SER A 150 -6.72 15.62 -13.18
N ARG A 151 -7.44 14.51 -13.38
CA ARG A 151 -7.32 13.31 -12.54
C ARG A 151 -5.87 12.80 -12.48
N GLY A 152 -5.17 12.77 -13.63
CA GLY A 152 -3.76 12.40 -13.70
C GLY A 152 -2.86 13.34 -12.91
N MET A 153 -3.10 14.66 -12.95
CA MET A 153 -2.35 15.64 -12.16
C MET A 153 -2.58 15.46 -10.65
N VAL A 154 -3.82 15.20 -10.23
CA VAL A 154 -4.15 14.90 -8.83
C VAL A 154 -3.41 13.65 -8.37
N GLN A 155 -3.36 12.61 -9.20
CA GLN A 155 -2.64 11.38 -8.86
C GLN A 155 -1.14 11.61 -8.75
N ARG A 156 -0.53 12.37 -9.67
CA ARG A 156 0.88 12.74 -9.60
C ARG A 156 1.21 13.54 -8.33
N LEU A 157 0.35 14.47 -7.94
CA LEU A 157 0.52 15.20 -6.68
C LEU A 157 0.30 14.28 -5.45
N THR A 158 -0.60 13.29 -5.55
CA THR A 158 -0.78 12.28 -4.50
C THR A 158 0.49 11.44 -4.30
N ILE A 159 1.16 11.06 -5.38
CA ILE A 159 2.45 10.37 -5.32
C ILE A 159 3.50 11.29 -4.67
N ALA A 160 3.62 12.54 -5.14
CA ALA A 160 4.53 13.53 -4.57
C ALA A 160 4.36 13.65 -3.05
N ARG A 161 3.11 13.82 -2.59
CA ARG A 161 2.77 13.88 -1.16
C ARG A 161 3.20 12.61 -0.40
N ALA A 162 2.97 11.44 -0.98
CA ALA A 162 3.24 10.17 -0.32
C ALA A 162 4.74 9.91 -0.09
N VAL A 163 5.61 10.40 -0.99
CA VAL A 163 7.07 10.21 -0.92
C VAL A 163 7.81 11.43 -0.34
N LEU A 164 7.10 12.52 -0.01
CA LEU A 164 7.68 13.79 0.41
C LEU A 164 8.62 13.65 1.60
N HIS A 165 8.22 12.90 2.61
CA HIS A 165 8.94 12.70 3.88
C HIS A 165 9.85 11.48 3.90
N ASP A 166 10.13 10.91 2.72
CA ASP A 166 11.03 9.78 2.54
C ASP A 166 10.69 8.55 3.42
N PRO A 167 9.45 8.02 3.35
CA PRO A 167 8.98 6.98 4.23
C PRO A 167 9.72 5.65 4.05
N ALA A 168 9.91 4.90 5.14
CA ALA A 168 10.48 3.54 5.11
C ALA A 168 9.50 2.53 4.50
N ILE A 169 8.20 2.80 4.60
CA ILE A 169 7.12 1.89 4.18
C ILE A 169 6.17 2.63 3.24
N MET A 170 5.87 2.01 2.10
CA MET A 170 4.86 2.49 1.16
C MET A 170 3.64 1.57 1.15
N LEU A 171 2.48 2.16 1.35
CA LEU A 171 1.18 1.49 1.26
C LEU A 171 0.43 2.01 0.03
N LEU A 172 0.05 1.11 -0.86
CA LEU A 172 -0.61 1.45 -2.13
C LEU A 172 -1.93 0.68 -2.24
N ASP A 173 -3.04 1.40 -2.17
CA ASP A 173 -4.38 0.82 -2.24
C ASP A 173 -5.01 1.04 -3.61
N GLU A 174 -4.97 0.00 -4.46
CA GLU A 174 -5.45 0.01 -5.85
C GLU A 174 -4.89 1.21 -6.66
N PRO A 175 -3.58 1.46 -6.65
CA PRO A 175 -2.98 2.72 -7.10
C PRO A 175 -3.10 2.97 -8.61
N TYR A 176 -3.31 1.92 -9.40
CA TYR A 176 -3.48 2.01 -10.86
C TYR A 176 -4.91 2.33 -11.31
N THR A 177 -5.88 2.25 -10.39
CA THR A 177 -7.28 2.42 -10.75
C THR A 177 -7.58 3.82 -11.25
N GLY A 178 -7.99 3.90 -12.53
CA GLY A 178 -8.39 5.14 -13.19
C GLY A 178 -7.25 6.08 -13.53
N LEU A 179 -6.01 5.60 -13.61
CA LEU A 179 -4.90 6.33 -14.19
C LEU A 179 -4.98 6.33 -15.71
N ASP A 180 -4.54 7.44 -16.31
CA ASP A 180 -4.13 7.44 -17.72
C ASP A 180 -2.75 6.77 -17.88
N LEU A 181 -2.35 6.54 -19.13
CA LEU A 181 -1.11 5.83 -19.44
C LEU A 181 0.11 6.56 -18.84
N GLN A 182 0.16 7.89 -18.95
CA GLN A 182 1.27 8.69 -18.44
C GLN A 182 1.40 8.61 -16.92
N ALA A 183 0.29 8.67 -16.18
CA ALA A 183 0.30 8.54 -14.73
C ALA A 183 0.63 7.10 -14.28
N ALA A 184 0.21 6.09 -15.04
CA ALA A 184 0.56 4.70 -14.78
C ALA A 184 2.06 4.44 -14.96
N ASP A 185 2.67 4.96 -16.03
CA ASP A 185 4.11 4.84 -16.29
C ASP A 185 4.94 5.58 -15.22
N MET A 186 4.50 6.77 -14.81
CA MET A 186 5.14 7.49 -13.71
C MET A 186 5.06 6.70 -12.40
N LEU A 187 3.89 6.16 -12.05
CA LEU A 187 3.74 5.33 -10.85
C LEU A 187 4.66 4.12 -10.91
N ARG A 188 4.77 3.46 -12.06
CA ARG A 188 5.69 2.34 -12.28
C ARG A 188 7.13 2.75 -12.01
N GLY A 189 7.58 3.90 -12.53
CA GLY A 189 8.91 4.44 -12.25
C GLY A 189 9.16 4.66 -10.76
N VAL A 190 8.23 5.28 -10.05
CA VAL A 190 8.32 5.47 -8.58
C VAL A 190 8.39 4.14 -7.84
N LEU A 191 7.59 3.14 -8.24
CA LEU A 191 7.62 1.81 -7.60
C LEU A 191 8.94 1.08 -7.87
N GLN A 192 9.54 1.23 -9.05
CA GLN A 192 10.87 0.69 -9.36
C GLN A 192 11.96 1.32 -8.50
N GLU A 193 11.93 2.64 -8.34
CA GLU A 193 12.85 3.36 -7.44
C GLU A 193 12.70 2.90 -5.98
N LEU A 194 11.48 2.74 -5.50
CA LEU A 194 11.19 2.24 -4.15
C LEU A 194 11.72 0.81 -3.96
N ALA A 195 11.51 -0.08 -4.93
CA ALA A 195 12.03 -1.44 -4.89
C ALA A 195 13.56 -1.46 -4.91
N ALA A 196 14.20 -0.64 -5.76
CA ALA A 196 15.65 -0.53 -5.85
C ALA A 196 16.29 0.07 -4.57
N SER A 197 15.56 0.95 -3.85
CA SER A 197 16.01 1.55 -2.59
C SER A 197 15.75 0.69 -1.35
N ASN A 198 15.38 -0.57 -1.53
CA ASN A 198 15.09 -1.52 -0.44
C ASN A 198 13.98 -1.04 0.52
N ARG A 199 12.99 -0.29 -0.01
CA ARG A 199 11.82 0.14 0.77
C ARG A 199 10.82 -1.00 0.92
N THR A 200 10.17 -1.05 2.06
CA THR A 200 9.08 -2.00 2.28
C THR A 200 7.81 -1.49 1.60
N VAL A 201 7.17 -2.33 0.78
CA VAL A 201 5.99 -1.95 0.02
C VAL A 201 4.86 -2.96 0.23
N ILE A 202 3.65 -2.48 0.51
CA ILE A 202 2.42 -3.25 0.35
C ILE A 202 1.60 -2.64 -0.77
N LEU A 203 1.38 -3.39 -1.83
CA LEU A 203 0.49 -3.05 -2.94
C LEU A 203 -0.78 -3.88 -2.84
N THR A 204 -1.96 -3.26 -2.84
CA THR A 204 -3.21 -4.00 -3.02
C THR A 204 -3.72 -3.83 -4.45
N THR A 205 -4.15 -4.92 -5.05
CA THR A 205 -4.77 -4.91 -6.38
C THR A 205 -5.66 -6.14 -6.59
N HIS A 206 -6.56 -6.04 -7.56
CA HIS A 206 -7.30 -7.19 -8.08
C HIS A 206 -6.75 -7.67 -9.44
N ASN A 207 -5.79 -6.93 -10.03
CA ASN A 207 -5.12 -7.29 -11.27
C ASN A 207 -3.88 -8.16 -10.97
N LEU A 208 -3.96 -9.44 -11.34
CA LEU A 208 -2.91 -10.41 -11.06
C LEU A 208 -1.61 -10.11 -11.81
N GLU A 209 -1.71 -9.73 -13.07
CA GLU A 209 -0.55 -9.46 -13.93
C GLU A 209 0.26 -8.28 -13.40
N GLN A 210 -0.37 -7.12 -13.22
CA GLN A 210 0.28 -5.93 -12.66
C GLN A 210 0.85 -6.18 -11.26
N GLY A 211 0.13 -6.92 -10.41
CA GLY A 211 0.56 -7.15 -9.04
C GLY A 211 1.74 -8.11 -8.94
N LEU A 212 1.91 -9.05 -9.88
CA LEU A 212 3.03 -9.98 -9.91
C LEU A 212 4.30 -9.38 -10.54
N GLU A 213 4.20 -8.29 -11.27
CA GLU A 213 5.32 -7.69 -12.02
C GLU A 213 6.49 -7.30 -11.10
N MET A 214 6.19 -6.78 -9.90
CA MET A 214 7.20 -6.15 -9.05
C MET A 214 7.34 -6.76 -7.65
N CYS A 215 6.48 -7.69 -7.26
CA CYS A 215 6.49 -8.21 -5.89
C CYS A 215 7.58 -9.29 -5.67
N ASN A 216 8.06 -9.36 -4.43
CA ASN A 216 8.87 -10.50 -3.96
C ASN A 216 7.97 -11.62 -3.43
N ARG A 217 6.85 -11.25 -2.82
CA ARG A 217 5.87 -12.16 -2.23
C ARG A 217 4.46 -11.71 -2.57
N ALA A 218 3.58 -12.69 -2.74
CA ALA A 218 2.16 -12.47 -2.98
C ALA A 218 1.32 -13.06 -1.85
N ALA A 219 0.17 -12.43 -1.57
CA ALA A 219 -0.83 -12.97 -0.65
C ALA A 219 -2.23 -12.74 -1.24
N ILE A 220 -3.18 -13.59 -0.89
CA ILE A 220 -4.59 -13.45 -1.29
C ILE A 220 -5.45 -13.25 -0.05
N LEU A 221 -6.10 -12.11 0.02
CA LEU A 221 -7.12 -11.83 1.03
C LEU A 221 -8.50 -12.17 0.46
N ASN A 222 -9.24 -13.01 1.16
CA ASN A 222 -10.62 -13.33 0.81
C ASN A 222 -11.50 -13.34 2.06
N ARG A 223 -12.65 -12.67 2.00
CA ARG A 223 -13.65 -12.58 3.08
C ARG A 223 -13.03 -12.23 4.44
N GLY A 224 -12.04 -11.31 4.44
CA GLY A 224 -11.37 -10.82 5.65
C GLY A 224 -10.31 -11.75 6.24
N ARG A 225 -9.85 -12.76 5.53
CA ARG A 225 -8.79 -13.71 5.93
C ARG A 225 -7.74 -13.84 4.85
N ILE A 226 -6.47 -14.04 5.23
CA ILE A 226 -5.43 -14.49 4.28
C ILE A 226 -5.72 -15.95 3.95
N GLY A 227 -6.08 -16.22 2.71
CA GLY A 227 -6.37 -17.56 2.20
C GLY A 227 -5.15 -18.24 1.60
N TRP A 228 -4.17 -17.47 1.14
CA TRP A 228 -2.91 -17.97 0.60
C TRP A 228 -1.82 -16.90 0.68
N GLN A 229 -0.57 -17.33 0.80
CA GLN A 229 0.62 -16.51 0.62
C GLN A 229 1.81 -17.37 0.18
N GLY A 230 2.68 -16.82 -0.66
CA GLY A 230 3.85 -17.50 -1.21
C GLY A 230 4.84 -16.54 -1.85
N GLN A 231 6.06 -17.02 -2.11
CA GLN A 231 7.10 -16.26 -2.80
C GLN A 231 6.73 -16.08 -4.28
N ARG A 232 7.12 -14.94 -4.86
CA ARG A 232 6.89 -14.67 -6.28
C ARG A 232 7.61 -15.72 -7.18
N SER A 233 8.75 -16.21 -6.75
CA SER A 233 9.53 -17.22 -7.46
C SER A 233 8.86 -18.61 -7.52
N GLU A 234 7.85 -18.86 -6.68
CA GLU A 234 7.12 -20.13 -6.59
C GLU A 234 5.88 -20.18 -7.50
N VAL A 235 5.48 -19.03 -8.06
CA VAL A 235 4.26 -18.91 -8.88
C VAL A 235 4.51 -18.09 -10.14
N ASP A 236 4.00 -18.57 -11.27
CA ASP A 236 3.83 -17.78 -12.48
C ASP A 236 2.41 -17.21 -12.58
N LEU A 237 2.09 -16.53 -13.68
CA LEU A 237 0.77 -15.92 -13.83
C LEU A 237 -0.36 -16.94 -13.89
N ASP A 238 -0.12 -18.09 -14.52
CA ASP A 238 -1.18 -19.09 -14.73
C ASP A 238 -1.44 -19.88 -13.46
N SER A 239 -0.40 -20.33 -12.75
CA SER A 239 -0.55 -20.96 -11.42
C SER A 239 -1.16 -19.98 -10.42
N MET A 240 -0.82 -18.69 -10.48
CA MET A 240 -1.46 -17.68 -9.63
C MET A 240 -2.95 -17.49 -9.92
N LYS A 241 -3.37 -17.57 -11.19
CA LYS A 241 -4.80 -17.55 -11.55
C LYS A 241 -5.54 -18.77 -10.98
N GLU A 242 -4.93 -19.96 -10.98
CA GLU A 242 -5.50 -21.15 -10.38
C GLU A 242 -5.66 -20.98 -8.86
N VAL A 243 -4.58 -20.64 -8.17
CA VAL A 243 -4.60 -20.37 -6.72
C VAL A 243 -5.64 -19.30 -6.37
N TYR A 244 -5.72 -18.24 -7.17
CA TYR A 244 -6.70 -17.17 -6.93
C TYR A 244 -8.14 -17.68 -7.06
N ARG A 245 -8.43 -18.51 -8.08
CA ARG A 245 -9.77 -19.14 -8.25
C ARG A 245 -10.10 -20.04 -7.07
N ASP A 246 -9.19 -20.89 -6.64
CA ASP A 246 -9.37 -21.82 -5.53
C ASP A 246 -9.68 -21.07 -4.22
N VAL A 247 -8.91 -20.02 -3.91
CA VAL A 247 -9.08 -19.22 -2.68
C VAL A 247 -10.34 -18.39 -2.71
N THR A 248 -10.71 -17.83 -3.88
CA THR A 248 -11.86 -16.89 -3.97
C THR A 248 -13.17 -17.57 -4.30
N GLY A 249 -13.14 -18.80 -4.80
CA GLY A 249 -14.32 -19.54 -5.30
C GLY A 249 -14.97 -18.86 -6.49
N ARG A 250 -14.22 -18.08 -7.30
CA ARG A 250 -14.70 -17.40 -8.50
C ARG A 250 -14.05 -17.99 -9.74
N PRO A 251 -14.84 -18.20 -10.82
CA PRO A 251 -14.31 -18.69 -12.09
C PRO A 251 -13.37 -17.70 -12.76
#